data_ab2ff83508bb10b4947edb4698aa2c1d
#
_entry.id   ab2ff83508bb10b4947edb4698aa2c1d
#
_cell.length_a   1.000
_cell.length_b   1.000
_cell.length_c   1.000
_cell.angle_alpha   90.00
_cell.angle_beta   90.00
_cell.angle_gamma   90.00
#
_symmetry.space_group_name_H-M   'P 1'
#
loop_
_entity.id
_entity.type
_entity.pdbx_description
1 polymer ?
#
loop_
_entity_poly.entity_id
_entity_poly.type
_entity_poly.pdbx_seq_one_letter_code
_entity_poly.pdbx_strand_id
1 'polypeptide(L)'
;MRNNKHYLLLLLSLLLFACKGTDEPSLNFETITVDKTVMLSNDENSPRCQVHLKLLQPTAENGDRTQIINEALMSRLLNKSGERDLQTAAEKFAEDYTTSYKNTMLPLYNQDRADTTKKAWYEYHYIIEATTQPGTANTLTYLATIDYYEGGAHGINQLITFNFDIATGKQITLADIFAPGYETELKNTLLKALKSKTGLNSMNELKEAGYLYSMDIFPSENFILNDETITFVYNPYEIAPYAVGSIELIITYSEVSKILNPSFKH
;
A
#
# COMPACT_ATOMS: atom_id res chain seq x y z
N MET A 1 -43.79 -49.47 61.44
CA MET A 1 -43.93 -48.23 60.66
C MET A 1 -42.62 -47.95 59.96
N ARG A 2 -42.54 -48.19 58.64
CA ARG A 2 -41.33 -48.05 57.82
C ARG A 2 -41.56 -46.91 56.86
N ASN A 3 -40.78 -45.78 56.99
CA ASN A 3 -40.78 -44.63 56.08
C ASN A 3 -39.88 -44.93 54.95
N ASN A 4 -40.43 -45.05 53.75
CA ASN A 4 -39.66 -45.04 52.46
C ASN A 4 -39.52 -43.61 52.00
N LYS A 5 -38.28 -43.12 51.99
CA LYS A 5 -37.92 -41.89 51.32
C LYS A 5 -37.46 -42.20 49.86
N HIS A 6 -38.28 -41.79 48.92
CA HIS A 6 -37.91 -41.81 47.49
C HIS A 6 -36.97 -40.65 47.17
N TYR A 7 -35.74 -40.96 46.82
CA TYR A 7 -34.83 -39.98 46.27
C TYR A 7 -35.04 -39.89 44.72
N LEU A 8 -35.56 -38.74 44.30
CA LEU A 8 -35.68 -38.38 42.87
C LEU A 8 -34.34 -37.89 42.40
N LEU A 9 -33.58 -38.69 41.60
CA LEU A 9 -32.38 -38.29 40.94
C LEU A 9 -32.76 -37.46 39.72
N LEU A 10 -32.54 -36.13 39.79
CA LEU A 10 -32.64 -35.23 38.67
C LEU A 10 -31.33 -35.34 37.86
N LEU A 11 -31.37 -36.03 36.71
CA LEU A 11 -30.26 -36.02 35.73
C LEU A 11 -30.30 -34.69 34.98
N LEU A 12 -29.38 -33.78 35.38
CA LEU A 12 -29.13 -32.53 34.66
C LEU A 12 -28.23 -32.84 33.44
N SER A 13 -28.82 -33.03 32.26
CA SER A 13 -28.07 -33.16 31.01
C SER A 13 -27.48 -31.81 30.64
N LEU A 14 -26.17 -31.62 30.91
CA LEU A 14 -25.39 -30.50 30.33
C LEU A 14 -25.28 -30.72 28.81
N LEU A 15 -26.11 -30.00 28.06
CA LEU A 15 -25.89 -29.80 26.64
C LEU A 15 -24.71 -28.83 26.48
N LEU A 16 -23.52 -29.40 26.27
CA LEU A 16 -22.37 -28.64 25.77
C LEU A 16 -22.69 -28.21 24.33
N PHE A 17 -23.22 -27.01 24.16
CA PHE A 17 -23.16 -26.32 22.90
C PHE A 17 -21.68 -26.00 22.63
N ALA A 18 -21.00 -26.86 21.88
CA ALA A 18 -19.78 -26.51 21.20
C ALA A 18 -20.16 -25.47 20.15
N CYS A 19 -20.06 -24.18 20.49
CA CYS A 19 -19.91 -23.15 19.46
C CYS A 19 -18.66 -23.53 18.67
N LYS A 20 -18.84 -24.17 17.49
CA LYS A 20 -17.88 -24.07 16.42
C LYS A 20 -17.90 -22.59 16.03
N GLY A 21 -16.96 -21.82 16.60
CA GLY A 21 -16.58 -20.57 15.99
C GLY A 21 -16.20 -20.94 14.56
N THR A 22 -16.95 -20.47 13.59
CA THR A 22 -16.47 -20.39 12.21
C THR A 22 -15.35 -19.39 12.30
N ASP A 23 -14.09 -19.87 12.36
CA ASP A 23 -12.92 -19.02 12.19
C ASP A 23 -13.09 -18.39 10.80
N GLU A 24 -13.54 -17.15 10.76
CA GLU A 24 -13.56 -16.41 9.52
C GLU A 24 -12.11 -16.32 9.01
N PRO A 25 -11.89 -16.56 7.73
CA PRO A 25 -10.54 -16.51 7.18
C PRO A 25 -9.94 -15.14 7.46
N SER A 26 -8.75 -15.12 8.04
CA SER A 26 -7.98 -13.91 8.31
C SER A 26 -6.62 -13.98 7.60
N LEU A 27 -6.02 -12.83 7.36
CA LEU A 27 -4.62 -12.73 6.96
C LEU A 27 -3.81 -12.18 8.14
N ASN A 28 -2.77 -12.92 8.51
CA ASN A 28 -1.91 -12.61 9.63
C ASN A 28 -0.57 -12.06 9.13
N PHE A 29 -0.10 -11.00 9.79
CA PHE A 29 1.15 -10.31 9.45
C PHE A 29 1.99 -10.12 10.70
N GLU A 30 3.29 -10.10 10.52
CA GLU A 30 4.26 -9.68 11.51
C GLU A 30 5.03 -8.46 11.01
N THR A 31 5.48 -7.61 11.92
CA THR A 31 6.31 -6.46 11.56
C THR A 31 7.75 -6.89 11.38
N ILE A 32 8.32 -6.55 10.24
CA ILE A 32 9.75 -6.65 9.97
C ILE A 32 10.34 -5.25 9.85
N THR A 33 11.59 -5.07 10.27
CA THR A 33 12.30 -3.79 10.15
C THR A 33 13.70 -4.02 9.60
N VAL A 34 14.06 -3.24 8.59
CA VAL A 34 15.41 -3.20 8.02
C VAL A 34 15.93 -1.78 8.09
N ASP A 35 16.99 -1.59 8.84
CA ASP A 35 17.69 -0.31 8.99
C ASP A 35 19.08 -0.41 8.38
N LYS A 36 19.41 0.53 7.50
CA LYS A 36 20.76 0.63 6.94
C LYS A 36 21.16 2.08 6.76
N THR A 37 22.33 2.40 7.30
CA THR A 37 22.95 3.73 7.12
C THR A 37 24.36 3.57 6.61
N VAL A 38 24.70 4.28 5.54
CA VAL A 38 26.06 4.31 5.00
C VAL A 38 26.53 5.74 4.83
N MET A 39 27.80 5.99 5.23
CA MET A 39 28.47 7.26 4.97
C MET A 39 29.00 7.27 3.53
N LEU A 40 28.91 8.40 2.85
CA LEU A 40 29.38 8.56 1.48
C LEU A 40 30.90 8.47 1.36
N SER A 41 31.62 9.03 2.34
CA SER A 41 33.09 8.94 2.44
C SER A 41 33.49 8.56 3.87
N ASN A 42 34.82 8.44 4.12
CA ASN A 42 35.37 8.12 5.45
C ASN A 42 35.43 9.32 6.39
N ASP A 43 34.98 10.50 5.99
CA ASP A 43 35.00 11.70 6.82
C ASP A 43 33.85 11.67 7.83
N GLU A 44 34.09 12.08 9.06
CA GLU A 44 33.08 12.13 10.13
C GLU A 44 31.84 12.97 9.76
N ASN A 45 32.05 14.01 8.98
CA ASN A 45 31.00 14.91 8.50
C ASN A 45 30.52 14.60 7.07
N SER A 46 30.82 13.41 6.54
CA SER A 46 30.36 12.99 5.23
C SER A 46 28.84 12.94 5.16
N PRO A 47 28.23 13.28 4.01
CA PRO A 47 26.83 12.94 3.75
C PRO A 47 26.57 11.44 3.92
N ARG A 48 25.33 11.09 4.18
CA ARG A 48 24.93 9.70 4.39
C ARG A 48 23.65 9.37 3.63
N CYS A 49 23.47 8.09 3.42
CA CYS A 49 22.23 7.50 2.96
C CYS A 49 21.61 6.66 4.07
N GLN A 50 20.35 6.89 4.36
CA GLN A 50 19.57 6.16 5.37
C GLN A 50 18.43 5.40 4.68
N VAL A 51 18.35 4.10 4.94
CA VAL A 51 17.21 3.25 4.53
C VAL A 51 16.54 2.75 5.79
N HIS A 52 15.24 2.98 5.91
CA HIS A 52 14.38 2.48 6.98
C HIS A 52 13.14 1.85 6.38
N LEU A 53 13.02 0.53 6.49
CA LEU A 53 11.90 -0.23 5.95
C LEU A 53 11.18 -0.91 7.11
N LYS A 54 9.99 -0.42 7.44
CA LYS A 54 9.07 -1.05 8.41
C LYS A 54 7.90 -1.63 7.65
N LEU A 55 7.96 -2.92 7.38
CA LEU A 55 7.01 -3.64 6.54
C LEU A 55 6.20 -4.64 7.36
N LEU A 56 5.06 -5.06 6.82
CA LEU A 56 4.25 -6.13 7.36
C LEU A 56 4.41 -7.36 6.47
N GLN A 57 5.10 -8.38 7.00
CA GLN A 57 5.32 -9.66 6.31
C GLN A 57 4.18 -10.63 6.64
N PRO A 58 3.56 -11.29 5.64
CA PRO A 58 2.55 -12.31 5.92
C PRO A 58 3.20 -13.52 6.63
N THR A 59 2.54 -14.01 7.68
CA THR A 59 3.05 -15.13 8.48
C THR A 59 2.77 -16.49 7.83
N ALA A 60 3.50 -17.52 8.28
CA ALA A 60 3.29 -18.90 7.82
C ALA A 60 1.88 -19.45 8.12
N GLU A 61 1.15 -18.86 9.08
CA GLU A 61 -0.22 -19.21 9.41
C GLU A 61 -1.20 -19.02 8.25
N ASN A 62 -0.85 -18.16 7.29
CA ASN A 62 -1.63 -17.95 6.06
C ASN A 62 -1.54 -19.13 5.07
N GLY A 63 -0.66 -20.13 5.30
CA GLY A 63 -0.45 -21.25 4.39
C GLY A 63 0.06 -20.79 3.02
N ASP A 64 -0.52 -21.33 1.94
CA ASP A 64 -0.10 -21.02 0.56
C ASP A 64 -0.28 -19.53 0.19
N ARG A 65 -1.16 -18.80 0.89
CA ARG A 65 -1.38 -17.36 0.69
C ARG A 65 -0.14 -16.53 1.05
N THR A 66 0.71 -17.01 1.97
CA THR A 66 1.96 -16.34 2.36
C THR A 66 2.84 -16.05 1.15
N GLN A 67 3.06 -17.05 0.29
CA GLN A 67 3.89 -16.90 -0.91
C GLN A 67 3.28 -15.92 -1.91
N ILE A 68 1.96 -15.99 -2.11
CA ILE A 68 1.24 -15.13 -3.06
C ILE A 68 1.35 -13.65 -2.64
N ILE A 69 1.13 -13.36 -1.34
CA ILE A 69 1.20 -12.01 -0.79
C ILE A 69 2.63 -11.49 -0.82
N ASN A 70 3.62 -12.31 -0.40
CA ASN A 70 5.03 -11.94 -0.43
C ASN A 70 5.46 -11.52 -1.84
N GLU A 71 5.12 -12.30 -2.87
CA GLU A 71 5.51 -12.00 -4.25
C GLU A 71 4.93 -10.66 -4.72
N ALA A 72 3.66 -10.37 -4.41
CA ALA A 72 3.03 -9.09 -4.75
C ALA A 72 3.73 -7.91 -4.06
N LEU A 73 4.04 -8.03 -2.75
CA LEU A 73 4.72 -6.99 -1.98
C LEU A 73 6.16 -6.78 -2.46
N MET A 74 6.92 -7.85 -2.61
CA MET A 74 8.32 -7.80 -3.05
C MET A 74 8.45 -7.17 -4.43
N SER A 75 7.59 -7.58 -5.36
CA SER A 75 7.61 -7.08 -6.74
C SER A 75 7.33 -5.58 -6.80
N ARG A 76 6.24 -5.13 -6.18
CA ARG A 76 5.76 -3.76 -6.37
C ARG A 76 6.39 -2.73 -5.43
N LEU A 77 6.74 -3.11 -4.18
CA LEU A 77 7.37 -2.18 -3.22
C LEU A 77 8.88 -2.09 -3.40
N LEU A 78 9.52 -3.21 -3.69
CA LEU A 78 10.97 -3.33 -3.62
C LEU A 78 11.63 -3.60 -4.98
N ASN A 79 10.81 -3.83 -6.03
CA ASN A 79 11.27 -4.30 -7.33
C ASN A 79 12.18 -5.54 -7.21
N LYS A 80 11.78 -6.45 -6.31
CA LYS A 80 12.45 -7.73 -6.03
C LYS A 80 11.43 -8.85 -6.16
N SER A 81 11.64 -9.76 -7.10
CA SER A 81 10.80 -10.95 -7.29
C SER A 81 11.63 -12.20 -7.09
N GLY A 82 10.98 -13.29 -6.66
CA GLY A 82 11.62 -14.59 -6.52
C GLY A 82 12.55 -14.72 -5.31
N GLU A 83 12.53 -13.78 -4.37
CA GLU A 83 13.21 -13.95 -3.09
C GLU A 83 12.40 -14.87 -2.17
N ARG A 84 13.06 -15.42 -1.15
CA ARG A 84 12.41 -16.36 -0.25
C ARG A 84 11.22 -15.75 0.51
N ASP A 85 11.39 -14.53 0.99
CA ASP A 85 10.42 -13.80 1.81
C ASP A 85 10.67 -12.29 1.72
N LEU A 86 9.73 -11.51 2.26
CA LEU A 86 9.80 -10.04 2.25
C LEU A 86 11.00 -9.49 3.03
N GLN A 87 11.40 -10.15 4.14
CA GLN A 87 12.58 -9.77 4.92
C GLN A 87 13.85 -9.84 4.06
N THR A 88 14.06 -10.97 3.37
CA THR A 88 15.21 -11.15 2.47
C THR A 88 15.23 -10.13 1.34
N ALA A 89 14.05 -9.85 0.75
CA ALA A 89 13.91 -8.84 -0.31
C ALA A 89 14.23 -7.43 0.19
N ALA A 90 13.77 -7.07 1.40
CA ALA A 90 14.01 -5.77 2.02
C ALA A 90 15.51 -5.58 2.35
N GLU A 91 16.18 -6.59 2.86
CA GLU A 91 17.63 -6.56 3.11
C GLU A 91 18.42 -6.34 1.82
N LYS A 92 18.08 -7.06 0.75
CA LYS A 92 18.69 -6.87 -0.58
C LYS A 92 18.39 -5.50 -1.16
N PHE A 93 17.18 -4.99 -1.02
CA PHE A 93 16.83 -3.64 -1.44
C PHE A 93 17.72 -2.61 -0.76
N ALA A 94 17.85 -2.68 0.58
CA ALA A 94 18.67 -1.75 1.36
C ALA A 94 20.16 -1.83 0.98
N GLU A 95 20.68 -3.04 0.70
CA GLU A 95 22.05 -3.24 0.22
C GLU A 95 22.27 -2.59 -1.15
N ASP A 96 21.41 -2.90 -2.12
CA ASP A 96 21.52 -2.40 -3.49
C ASP A 96 21.36 -0.88 -3.55
N TYR A 97 20.38 -0.34 -2.79
CA TYR A 97 20.13 1.10 -2.73
C TYR A 97 21.33 1.86 -2.17
N THR A 98 21.88 1.42 -1.03
CA THR A 98 23.04 2.07 -0.40
C THR A 98 24.33 1.88 -1.21
N THR A 99 24.50 0.76 -1.89
CA THR A 99 25.62 0.52 -2.80
C THR A 99 25.53 1.42 -4.03
N SER A 100 24.36 1.55 -4.63
CA SER A 100 24.11 2.46 -5.76
C SER A 100 24.38 3.92 -5.37
N TYR A 101 23.89 4.35 -4.20
CA TYR A 101 24.17 5.67 -3.65
C TYR A 101 25.68 5.96 -3.59
N LYS A 102 26.48 5.07 -2.98
CA LYS A 102 27.93 5.25 -2.89
C LYS A 102 28.59 5.36 -4.27
N ASN A 103 28.27 4.41 -5.15
CA ASN A 103 28.88 4.33 -6.46
C ASN A 103 28.59 5.57 -7.33
N THR A 104 27.38 6.12 -7.21
CA THR A 104 26.92 7.23 -8.04
C THR A 104 27.30 8.57 -7.42
N MET A 105 27.13 8.74 -6.11
CA MET A 105 27.28 10.05 -5.47
C MET A 105 28.71 10.37 -5.03
N LEU A 106 29.56 9.37 -4.68
CA LEU A 106 30.91 9.64 -4.23
C LEU A 106 31.76 10.40 -5.25
N PRO A 107 31.79 10.06 -6.54
CA PRO A 107 32.54 10.84 -7.54
C PRO A 107 32.08 12.30 -7.64
N LEU A 108 30.76 12.53 -7.58
CA LEU A 108 30.17 13.88 -7.65
C LEU A 108 30.47 14.68 -6.39
N TYR A 109 30.30 14.09 -5.22
CA TYR A 109 30.63 14.73 -3.95
C TYR A 109 32.10 15.15 -3.86
N ASN A 110 33.04 14.34 -4.37
CA ASN A 110 34.45 14.67 -4.38
C ASN A 110 34.77 15.90 -5.24
N GLN A 111 33.97 16.17 -6.29
CA GLN A 111 34.09 17.37 -7.10
C GLN A 111 33.54 18.61 -6.36
N ASP A 112 32.47 18.44 -5.62
CA ASP A 112 31.76 19.51 -4.92
C ASP A 112 32.21 19.69 -3.45
N ARG A 113 33.18 18.91 -2.96
CA ARG A 113 33.56 18.81 -1.54
C ARG A 113 33.98 20.15 -0.92
N ALA A 114 34.53 21.07 -1.70
CA ALA A 114 34.90 22.41 -1.24
C ALA A 114 33.70 23.34 -1.04
N ASP A 115 32.54 23.02 -1.66
CA ASP A 115 31.32 23.79 -1.56
C ASP A 115 30.39 23.19 -0.50
N THR A 116 30.52 23.68 0.73
CA THR A 116 29.72 23.18 1.86
C THR A 116 28.20 23.42 1.72
N THR A 117 27.79 24.33 0.84
CA THR A 117 26.36 24.61 0.59
C THR A 117 25.66 23.47 -0.12
N LYS A 118 26.42 22.66 -0.87
CA LYS A 118 25.90 21.50 -1.61
C LYS A 118 25.78 20.22 -0.77
N LYS A 119 26.31 20.20 0.44
CA LYS A 119 26.34 18.98 1.27
C LYS A 119 24.96 18.33 1.40
N ALA A 120 23.92 19.12 1.61
CA ALA A 120 22.54 18.63 1.76
C ALA A 120 22.02 17.87 0.51
N TRP A 121 22.55 18.14 -0.68
CA TRP A 121 22.13 17.46 -1.90
C TRP A 121 22.61 16.00 -1.97
N TYR A 122 23.56 15.65 -1.12
CA TYR A 122 24.14 14.31 -1.00
C TYR A 122 23.62 13.53 0.20
N GLU A 123 22.76 14.13 1.05
CA GLU A 123 22.04 13.42 2.12
C GLU A 123 20.83 12.70 1.52
N TYR A 124 20.84 11.37 1.52
CA TYR A 124 19.75 10.57 0.98
C TYR A 124 18.98 9.85 2.08
N HIS A 125 17.69 9.68 1.89
CA HIS A 125 16.92 8.73 2.69
C HIS A 125 15.88 8.01 1.83
N TYR A 126 15.52 6.81 2.27
CA TYR A 126 14.44 6.01 1.72
C TYR A 126 13.72 5.31 2.86
N ILE A 127 12.48 5.66 3.09
CA ILE A 127 11.68 5.19 4.23
C ILE A 127 10.42 4.54 3.67
N ILE A 128 10.12 3.32 4.12
CA ILE A 128 8.80 2.69 3.89
C ILE A 128 8.19 2.36 5.25
N GLU A 129 6.95 2.78 5.46
CA GLU A 129 6.13 2.37 6.60
C GLU A 129 4.84 1.73 6.10
N ALA A 130 4.57 0.49 6.55
CA ALA A 130 3.40 -0.26 6.13
C ALA A 130 2.40 -0.46 7.28
N THR A 131 1.12 -0.45 6.91
CA THR A 131 -0.01 -0.76 7.78
C THR A 131 -1.04 -1.59 7.02
N THR A 132 -2.00 -2.18 7.73
CA THR A 132 -3.16 -2.84 7.13
C THR A 132 -4.45 -2.28 7.70
N GLN A 133 -5.52 -2.36 6.90
CA GLN A 133 -6.88 -2.06 7.34
C GLN A 133 -7.88 -3.02 6.69
N PRO A 134 -9.03 -3.26 7.31
CA PRO A 134 -10.13 -3.97 6.65
C PRO A 134 -10.53 -3.25 5.36
N GLY A 135 -10.82 -4.02 4.31
CA GLY A 135 -11.46 -3.54 3.10
C GLY A 135 -12.96 -3.90 3.08
N THR A 136 -13.55 -3.90 1.90
CA THR A 136 -14.94 -4.37 1.73
C THR A 136 -15.01 -5.89 1.71
N ALA A 137 -16.15 -6.45 2.09
CA ALA A 137 -16.42 -7.91 2.10
C ALA A 137 -15.25 -8.70 2.74
N ASN A 138 -14.67 -9.64 1.99
CA ASN A 138 -13.56 -10.49 2.43
C ASN A 138 -12.21 -9.97 1.94
N THR A 139 -11.97 -8.67 2.02
CA THR A 139 -10.73 -8.05 1.57
C THR A 139 -9.96 -7.39 2.70
N LEU A 140 -8.65 -7.31 2.54
CA LEU A 140 -7.74 -6.58 3.41
C LEU A 140 -6.90 -5.64 2.54
N THR A 141 -6.83 -4.37 2.93
CA THR A 141 -5.96 -3.39 2.28
C THR A 141 -4.64 -3.27 3.03
N TYR A 142 -3.54 -3.45 2.32
CA TYR A 142 -2.19 -3.17 2.77
C TYR A 142 -1.79 -1.80 2.21
N LEU A 143 -1.30 -0.93 3.06
CA LEU A 143 -0.93 0.46 2.78
C LEU A 143 0.56 0.61 3.07
N ALA A 144 1.33 1.08 2.09
CA ALA A 144 2.75 1.41 2.27
C ALA A 144 2.99 2.87 1.92
N THR A 145 3.34 3.68 2.90
CA THR A 145 3.84 5.04 2.67
C THR A 145 5.32 4.99 2.38
N ILE A 146 5.74 5.62 1.29
CA ILE A 146 7.13 5.72 0.88
C ILE A 146 7.53 7.19 0.93
N ASP A 147 8.55 7.52 1.70
CA ASP A 147 9.17 8.85 1.74
C ASP A 147 10.64 8.72 1.34
N TYR A 148 11.06 9.44 0.32
CA TYR A 148 12.45 9.40 -0.10
C TYR A 148 12.97 10.76 -0.58
N TYR A 149 14.25 10.98 -0.37
CA TYR A 149 15.00 12.10 -0.90
C TYR A 149 16.30 11.63 -1.53
N GLU A 150 16.49 11.97 -2.78
CA GLU A 150 17.66 11.62 -3.60
C GLU A 150 18.35 12.86 -4.15
N GLY A 151 18.44 13.91 -3.32
CA GLY A 151 18.96 15.19 -3.73
C GLY A 151 17.90 16.07 -4.45
N GLY A 152 18.25 17.32 -4.72
CA GLY A 152 17.37 18.27 -5.38
C GLY A 152 16.57 19.16 -4.44
N ALA A 153 15.45 19.70 -4.92
CA ALA A 153 14.70 20.73 -4.24
C ALA A 153 13.84 20.19 -3.07
N HIS A 154 13.34 18.96 -3.16
CA HIS A 154 12.47 18.33 -2.14
C HIS A 154 12.47 16.81 -2.29
N GLY A 155 11.99 16.12 -1.26
CA GLY A 155 11.72 14.68 -1.28
C GLY A 155 10.40 14.35 -1.98
N ILE A 156 10.12 13.07 -2.10
CA ILE A 156 8.87 12.53 -2.65
C ILE A 156 8.19 11.69 -1.58
N ASN A 157 6.88 11.91 -1.40
CA ASN A 157 6.04 11.08 -0.54
C ASN A 157 4.98 10.41 -1.41
N GLN A 158 4.85 9.08 -1.28
CA GLN A 158 3.92 8.26 -2.06
C GLN A 158 3.17 7.30 -1.17
N LEU A 159 1.94 6.97 -1.53
CA LEU A 159 1.17 5.86 -0.98
C LEU A 159 1.04 4.77 -2.04
N ILE A 160 1.40 3.55 -1.69
CA ILE A 160 1.17 2.35 -2.50
C ILE A 160 0.16 1.47 -1.77
N THR A 161 -0.88 1.05 -2.47
CA THR A 161 -1.97 0.24 -1.90
C THR A 161 -2.03 -1.13 -2.55
N PHE A 162 -2.37 -2.15 -1.75
CA PHE A 162 -2.71 -3.48 -2.24
C PHE A 162 -4.01 -3.90 -1.57
N ASN A 163 -4.95 -4.41 -2.35
CA ASN A 163 -6.14 -5.03 -1.80
C ASN A 163 -6.01 -6.54 -2.00
N PHE A 164 -6.03 -7.30 -0.90
CA PHE A 164 -5.91 -8.75 -0.94
C PHE A 164 -7.26 -9.40 -0.64
N ASP A 165 -7.65 -10.39 -1.45
CA ASP A 165 -8.70 -11.32 -1.09
C ASP A 165 -8.23 -12.21 0.06
N ILE A 166 -8.94 -12.17 1.18
CA ILE A 166 -8.54 -12.86 2.42
C ILE A 166 -8.52 -14.38 2.23
N ALA A 167 -9.42 -14.94 1.42
CA ALA A 167 -9.52 -16.38 1.24
C ALA A 167 -8.37 -16.95 0.40
N THR A 168 -7.91 -16.20 -0.60
CA THR A 168 -6.93 -16.69 -1.59
C THR A 168 -5.55 -16.04 -1.46
N GLY A 169 -5.44 -14.90 -0.77
CA GLY A 169 -4.22 -14.09 -0.71
C GLY A 169 -3.89 -13.36 -2.02
N LYS A 170 -4.72 -13.48 -3.06
CA LYS A 170 -4.48 -12.81 -4.34
C LYS A 170 -4.75 -11.32 -4.24
N GLN A 171 -3.91 -10.54 -4.90
CA GLN A 171 -4.15 -9.12 -5.07
C GLN A 171 -5.36 -8.92 -5.99
N ILE A 172 -6.29 -8.06 -5.56
CA ILE A 172 -7.44 -7.62 -6.33
C ILE A 172 -6.98 -6.45 -7.21
N THR A 173 -7.25 -6.56 -8.49
CA THR A 173 -6.93 -5.56 -9.52
C THR A 173 -8.21 -4.89 -10.03
N LEU A 174 -8.08 -3.83 -10.81
CA LEU A 174 -9.24 -3.19 -11.46
C LEU A 174 -10.01 -4.16 -12.38
N ALA A 175 -9.31 -5.11 -12.99
CA ALA A 175 -9.95 -6.14 -13.83
C ALA A 175 -10.80 -7.16 -13.05
N ASP A 176 -10.54 -7.32 -11.75
CA ASP A 176 -11.37 -8.15 -10.87
C ASP A 176 -12.64 -7.41 -10.43
N ILE A 177 -12.55 -6.07 -10.29
CA ILE A 177 -13.66 -5.20 -9.83
C ILE A 177 -14.59 -4.85 -10.98
N PHE A 178 -14.05 -4.57 -12.15
CA PHE A 178 -14.79 -4.02 -13.29
C PHE A 178 -14.90 -5.01 -14.45
N ALA A 179 -16.01 -4.97 -15.14
CA ALA A 179 -16.23 -5.76 -16.35
C ALA A 179 -15.38 -5.24 -17.53
N PRO A 180 -14.98 -6.09 -18.49
CA PRO A 180 -14.19 -5.66 -19.65
C PRO A 180 -14.82 -4.46 -20.37
N GLY A 181 -13.98 -3.46 -20.72
CA GLY A 181 -14.41 -2.22 -21.38
C GLY A 181 -14.83 -1.10 -20.41
N TYR A 182 -14.55 -1.24 -19.12
CA TYR A 182 -14.87 -0.27 -18.07
C TYR A 182 -14.14 1.07 -18.17
N GLU A 183 -13.02 1.13 -18.86
CA GLU A 183 -12.03 2.20 -18.75
C GLU A 183 -12.61 3.58 -19.05
N THR A 184 -13.43 3.70 -20.10
CA THR A 184 -14.02 4.98 -20.51
C THR A 184 -15.01 5.50 -19.46
N GLU A 185 -15.91 4.65 -18.99
CA GLU A 185 -16.93 5.04 -18.01
C GLU A 185 -16.26 5.36 -16.64
N LEU A 186 -15.28 4.56 -16.23
CA LEU A 186 -14.54 4.81 -15.00
C LEU A 186 -13.75 6.14 -15.07
N LYS A 187 -13.09 6.45 -16.20
CA LYS A 187 -12.44 7.75 -16.42
C LYS A 187 -13.42 8.92 -16.30
N ASN A 188 -14.60 8.81 -16.89
CA ASN A 188 -15.64 9.83 -16.80
C ASN A 188 -16.09 10.06 -15.34
N THR A 189 -16.28 8.97 -14.59
CA THR A 189 -16.64 9.01 -13.17
C THR A 189 -15.55 9.66 -12.33
N LEU A 190 -14.28 9.27 -12.54
CA LEU A 190 -13.13 9.87 -11.85
C LEU A 190 -12.95 11.35 -12.19
N LEU A 191 -13.16 11.76 -13.45
CA LEU A 191 -13.12 13.16 -13.84
C LEU A 191 -14.21 13.97 -13.15
N LYS A 192 -15.42 13.41 -13.02
CA LYS A 192 -16.52 14.03 -12.27
C LYS A 192 -16.15 14.19 -10.79
N ALA A 193 -15.55 13.14 -10.18
CA ALA A 193 -15.08 13.20 -8.79
C ALA A 193 -13.98 14.27 -8.59
N LEU A 194 -13.02 14.38 -9.55
CA LEU A 194 -11.99 15.42 -9.50
C LEU A 194 -12.59 16.82 -9.59
N LYS A 195 -13.53 17.05 -10.50
CA LYS A 195 -14.24 18.34 -10.61
C LYS A 195 -14.98 18.67 -9.33
N SER A 196 -15.70 17.72 -8.76
CA SER A 196 -16.40 17.90 -7.48
C SER A 196 -15.45 18.25 -6.34
N LYS A 197 -14.31 17.55 -6.24
CA LYS A 197 -13.28 17.78 -5.21
C LYS A 197 -12.63 19.14 -5.31
N THR A 198 -12.36 19.60 -6.54
CA THR A 198 -11.67 20.89 -6.80
C THR A 198 -12.62 22.09 -6.89
N GLY A 199 -13.91 21.86 -7.11
CA GLY A 199 -14.87 22.92 -7.44
C GLY A 199 -14.74 23.49 -8.85
N LEU A 200 -13.89 22.90 -9.69
CA LEU A 200 -13.64 23.31 -11.08
C LEU A 200 -14.58 22.55 -12.04
N ASN A 201 -15.20 23.27 -12.97
CA ASN A 201 -16.28 22.69 -13.78
C ASN A 201 -15.87 22.30 -15.20
N SER A 202 -14.76 22.83 -15.71
CA SER A 202 -14.28 22.58 -17.06
C SER A 202 -12.86 22.00 -17.09
N MET A 203 -12.51 21.37 -18.20
CA MET A 203 -11.13 20.92 -18.43
C MET A 203 -10.13 22.06 -18.50
N ASN A 204 -10.57 23.23 -19.02
CA ASN A 204 -9.69 24.40 -19.09
C ASN A 204 -9.36 24.91 -17.69
N GLU A 205 -10.36 25.05 -16.80
CA GLU A 205 -10.14 25.43 -15.41
C GLU A 205 -9.23 24.45 -14.68
N LEU A 206 -9.40 23.13 -14.87
CA LEU A 206 -8.52 22.13 -14.30
C LEU A 206 -7.08 22.31 -14.78
N LYS A 207 -6.85 22.47 -16.09
CA LYS A 207 -5.54 22.67 -16.66
C LYS A 207 -4.88 23.98 -16.23
N GLU A 208 -5.63 25.08 -16.14
CA GLU A 208 -5.15 26.37 -15.64
C GLU A 208 -4.75 26.28 -14.16
N ALA A 209 -5.45 25.46 -13.36
CA ALA A 209 -5.10 25.17 -11.97
C ALA A 209 -3.99 24.11 -11.82
N GLY A 210 -3.45 23.59 -12.92
CA GLY A 210 -2.35 22.62 -12.94
C GLY A 210 -2.76 21.14 -12.92
N TYR A 211 -4.07 20.83 -12.82
CA TYR A 211 -4.55 19.45 -12.89
C TYR A 211 -4.58 18.97 -14.33
N LEU A 212 -4.20 17.70 -14.56
CA LEU A 212 -4.28 17.06 -15.87
C LEU A 212 -3.59 17.87 -16.99
N TYR A 213 -2.51 18.59 -16.65
CA TYR A 213 -1.84 19.50 -17.59
C TYR A 213 -1.22 18.76 -18.78
N SER A 214 -0.56 17.62 -18.53
CA SER A 214 0.18 16.84 -19.52
C SER A 214 -0.43 15.49 -19.87
N MET A 215 -1.52 15.10 -19.20
CA MET A 215 -2.16 13.81 -19.39
C MET A 215 -3.66 13.88 -19.11
N ASP A 216 -4.40 12.88 -19.59
CA ASP A 216 -5.79 12.67 -19.21
C ASP A 216 -5.86 11.91 -17.88
N ILE A 217 -7.02 12.02 -17.20
CA ILE A 217 -7.27 11.19 -16.02
C ILE A 217 -7.26 9.70 -16.40
N PHE A 218 -6.72 8.88 -15.54
CA PHE A 218 -6.63 7.43 -15.71
C PHE A 218 -7.08 6.71 -14.43
N PRO A 219 -7.63 5.49 -14.51
CA PRO A 219 -7.85 4.66 -13.34
C PRO A 219 -6.52 4.30 -12.68
N SER A 220 -6.29 4.78 -11.46
CA SER A 220 -5.08 4.47 -10.70
C SER A 220 -5.14 3.03 -10.20
N GLU A 221 -4.01 2.30 -10.27
CA GLU A 221 -3.84 1.00 -9.61
C GLU A 221 -3.65 1.14 -8.08
N ASN A 222 -3.50 2.37 -7.58
CA ASN A 222 -3.56 2.67 -6.17
C ASN A 222 -5.00 3.00 -5.79
N PHE A 223 -5.69 2.05 -5.18
CA PHE A 223 -7.06 2.25 -4.70
C PHE A 223 -7.30 1.49 -3.39
N ILE A 224 -8.30 1.93 -2.65
CA ILE A 224 -8.74 1.36 -1.37
C ILE A 224 -10.20 0.97 -1.52
N LEU A 225 -10.50 -0.29 -1.19
CA LEU A 225 -11.86 -0.81 -1.17
C LEU A 225 -12.48 -0.56 0.21
N ASN A 226 -13.62 0.12 0.26
CA ASN A 226 -14.41 0.33 1.46
C ASN A 226 -15.82 -0.24 1.23
N ASP A 227 -16.67 -0.34 2.26
CA ASP A 227 -17.98 -0.98 2.17
C ASP A 227 -18.91 -0.36 1.10
N GLU A 228 -18.88 0.96 0.93
CA GLU A 228 -19.75 1.67 -0.02
C GLU A 228 -18.99 2.39 -1.14
N THR A 229 -17.67 2.47 -1.05
CA THR A 229 -16.86 3.32 -1.92
C THR A 229 -15.55 2.68 -2.33
N ILE A 230 -15.03 3.15 -3.47
CA ILE A 230 -13.65 2.94 -3.89
C ILE A 230 -12.94 4.29 -3.81
N THR A 231 -11.83 4.36 -3.08
CA THR A 231 -10.97 5.55 -3.02
C THR A 231 -9.78 5.34 -3.95
N PHE A 232 -9.70 6.08 -5.04
CA PHE A 232 -8.54 6.09 -5.94
C PHE A 232 -7.53 7.11 -5.45
N VAL A 233 -6.28 6.67 -5.29
CA VAL A 233 -5.18 7.49 -4.82
C VAL A 233 -4.25 7.84 -5.98
N TYR A 234 -3.98 9.12 -6.14
CA TYR A 234 -2.99 9.65 -7.07
C TYR A 234 -1.86 10.29 -6.28
N ASN A 235 -0.66 9.81 -6.50
CA ASN A 235 0.53 10.34 -5.86
C ASN A 235 0.95 11.69 -6.48
N PRO A 236 1.82 12.48 -5.81
CA PRO A 236 2.35 13.72 -6.38
C PRO A 236 2.90 13.50 -7.78
N TYR A 237 2.64 14.43 -8.68
CA TYR A 237 2.98 14.42 -10.12
C TYR A 237 2.14 13.49 -11.01
N GLU A 238 1.27 12.61 -10.48
CA GLU A 238 0.46 11.74 -11.33
C GLU A 238 -0.63 12.50 -12.11
N ILE A 239 -1.38 13.38 -11.43
CA ILE A 239 -2.43 14.17 -12.08
C ILE A 239 -2.40 15.66 -11.73
N ALA A 240 -1.47 16.09 -10.89
CA ALA A 240 -1.28 17.48 -10.48
C ALA A 240 0.18 17.76 -10.08
N PRO A 241 0.61 19.03 -9.98
CA PRO A 241 1.95 19.38 -9.52
C PRO A 241 2.22 18.91 -8.09
N TYR A 242 3.48 18.73 -7.74
CA TYR A 242 3.93 18.31 -6.41
C TYR A 242 3.29 19.12 -5.25
N ALA A 243 3.17 20.44 -5.42
CA ALA A 243 2.63 21.34 -4.39
C ALA A 243 1.17 21.03 -4.00
N VAL A 244 0.43 20.31 -4.83
CA VAL A 244 -0.95 19.85 -4.52
C VAL A 244 -0.94 18.65 -3.58
N GLY A 245 0.15 17.88 -3.58
CA GLY A 245 0.26 16.64 -2.81
C GLY A 245 -0.50 15.47 -3.45
N SER A 246 -0.78 14.44 -2.64
CA SER A 246 -1.58 13.30 -3.07
C SER A 246 -3.06 13.66 -3.19
N ILE A 247 -3.73 13.10 -4.18
CA ILE A 247 -5.15 13.34 -4.47
C ILE A 247 -5.92 12.04 -4.31
N GLU A 248 -6.93 12.05 -3.47
CA GLU A 248 -7.88 10.95 -3.31
C GLU A 248 -9.18 11.29 -4.01
N LEU A 249 -9.65 10.44 -4.90
CA LEU A 249 -10.94 10.52 -5.56
C LEU A 249 -11.83 9.38 -5.06
N ILE A 250 -12.92 9.74 -4.39
CA ILE A 250 -13.87 8.79 -3.83
C ILE A 250 -15.05 8.66 -4.79
N ILE A 251 -15.35 7.42 -5.17
CA ILE A 251 -16.53 7.08 -5.96
C ILE A 251 -17.33 6.00 -5.23
N THR A 252 -18.66 6.02 -5.38
CA THR A 252 -19.52 4.99 -4.81
C THR A 252 -19.69 3.81 -5.77
N TYR A 253 -19.94 2.60 -5.25
CA TYR A 253 -20.28 1.46 -6.10
C TYR A 253 -21.54 1.71 -6.92
N SER A 254 -22.49 2.51 -6.42
CA SER A 254 -23.68 2.91 -7.17
C SER A 254 -23.37 3.74 -8.42
N GLU A 255 -22.36 4.63 -8.38
CA GLU A 255 -21.93 5.43 -9.54
C GLU A 255 -21.33 4.58 -10.66
N VAL A 256 -20.75 3.45 -10.33
CA VAL A 256 -20.09 2.53 -11.29
C VAL A 256 -20.84 1.20 -11.48
N SER A 257 -22.07 1.09 -10.98
CA SER A 257 -22.86 -0.14 -10.98
C SER A 257 -23.01 -0.79 -12.35
N LYS A 258 -23.00 -0.02 -13.44
CA LYS A 258 -23.12 -0.52 -14.82
C LYS A 258 -21.86 -1.20 -15.34
N ILE A 259 -20.72 -0.90 -14.75
CA ILE A 259 -19.41 -1.42 -15.17
C ILE A 259 -18.78 -2.35 -14.12
N LEU A 260 -19.44 -2.59 -12.99
CA LEU A 260 -18.97 -3.58 -12.02
C LEU A 260 -19.02 -4.99 -12.63
N ASN A 261 -17.99 -5.77 -12.31
CA ASN A 261 -18.01 -7.20 -12.59
C ASN A 261 -19.09 -7.86 -11.72
N PRO A 262 -20.04 -8.62 -12.31
CA PRO A 262 -21.11 -9.26 -11.53
C PRO A 262 -20.63 -10.25 -10.47
N SER A 263 -19.39 -10.74 -10.57
CA SER A 263 -18.79 -11.63 -9.57
C SER A 263 -18.10 -10.88 -8.42
N PHE A 264 -17.86 -9.59 -8.58
CA PHE A 264 -17.25 -8.77 -7.51
C PHE A 264 -18.29 -8.52 -6.41
N LYS A 265 -17.91 -8.86 -5.18
CA LYS A 265 -18.74 -8.64 -3.98
C LYS A 265 -18.16 -7.46 -3.18
N HIS A 266 -19.03 -6.58 -2.75
CA HIS A 266 -18.70 -5.40 -1.95
C HIS A 266 -19.76 -5.17 -0.89
#